data_f73703dbcb47b88149c4ccec0ac6b312
#
_entry.id   f73703dbcb47b88149c4ccec0ac6b312
#
_cell.length_a   1.000
_cell.length_b   1.000
_cell.length_c   1.000
_cell.angle_alpha   90.00
_cell.angle_beta   90.00
_cell.angle_gamma   90.00
#
_symmetry.space_group_name_H-M   'P 1'
#
loop_
_entity.id
_entity.type
_entity.pdbx_description
1 polymer ?
#
loop_
_entity_poly.entity_id
_entity_poly.type
_entity_poly.pdbx_seq_one_letter_code
_entity_poly.pdbx_strand_id
1 'polypeptide(L)'
;TEENIRIIRPGYGIKPKYWKDVLGMRTDHAMERGTPITFDALEKGSILFLTNNTNTDGLYRWLKEQGEQVYRVENKVTAQMIAQMKPSLMISFNYRHMIPQEVLELMPGRVINLHTSYLPYNRGSSPNFFSFLEDTPKGVTIHLMSAGLDEGDILCQRELHFDEEKETFASTYEALLQEIEKLFRENWQQIREGSIIPVKQAGPVT
;
A
#
# COMPACT_ATOMS: atom_id res chain seq x y z
N THR A 1 -8.52 12.26 -16.96
CA THR A 1 -7.84 11.70 -18.15
C THR A 1 -6.81 12.69 -18.69
N GLU A 2 -5.91 12.24 -19.57
CA GLU A 2 -4.94 13.11 -20.25
C GLU A 2 -5.58 14.17 -21.14
N GLU A 3 -6.81 13.95 -21.57
CA GLU A 3 -7.60 14.93 -22.32
C GLU A 3 -8.10 16.09 -21.45
N ASN A 4 -8.31 15.83 -20.15
CA ASN A 4 -8.93 16.77 -19.22
C ASN A 4 -7.91 17.60 -18.45
N ILE A 5 -6.67 17.12 -18.31
CA ILE A 5 -5.62 17.81 -17.56
C ILE A 5 -4.34 17.95 -18.40
N ARG A 6 -3.55 18.98 -18.11
CA ARG A 6 -2.27 19.24 -18.76
C ARG A 6 -1.32 20.01 -17.83
N ILE A 7 -0.03 19.89 -18.10
CA ILE A 7 1.00 20.66 -17.41
C ILE A 7 1.19 22.00 -18.15
N ILE A 8 1.02 23.10 -17.42
CA ILE A 8 1.21 24.46 -17.95
C ILE A 8 2.11 25.29 -17.02
N ARG A 9 2.69 26.37 -17.55
CA ARG A 9 3.44 27.36 -16.78
C ARG A 9 2.76 28.73 -16.83
N PRO A 10 2.75 29.51 -15.73
CA PRO A 10 3.21 29.18 -14.39
C PRO A 10 2.30 28.14 -13.72
N GLY A 11 2.87 27.26 -12.86
CA GLY A 11 2.14 26.16 -12.21
C GLY A 11 1.70 26.52 -10.81
N TYR A 12 0.40 26.70 -10.61
CA TYR A 12 -0.19 26.97 -9.28
C TYR A 12 -0.88 25.74 -8.68
N GLY A 13 -0.91 24.62 -9.41
CA GLY A 13 -1.56 23.37 -8.99
C GLY A 13 -0.57 22.31 -8.46
N ILE A 14 -1.01 21.07 -8.52
CA ILE A 14 -0.20 19.89 -8.17
C ILE A 14 1.06 19.84 -9.04
N LYS A 15 2.22 19.58 -8.42
CA LYS A 15 3.50 19.54 -9.13
C LYS A 15 3.51 18.44 -10.21
N PRO A 16 4.14 18.68 -11.38
CA PRO A 16 4.18 17.73 -12.50
C PRO A 16 4.67 16.32 -12.15
N LYS A 17 5.50 16.15 -11.11
CA LYS A 17 5.97 14.85 -10.65
C LYS A 17 4.84 13.90 -10.21
N TYR A 18 3.69 14.44 -9.82
CA TYR A 18 2.49 13.67 -9.44
C TYR A 18 1.54 13.39 -10.61
N TRP A 19 1.97 13.66 -11.86
CA TRP A 19 1.14 13.48 -13.04
C TRP A 19 0.45 12.11 -13.10
N LYS A 20 1.24 11.05 -12.93
CA LYS A 20 0.72 9.68 -12.94
C LYS A 20 -0.23 9.38 -11.79
N ASP A 21 0.05 9.93 -10.61
CA ASP A 21 -0.78 9.72 -9.43
C ASP A 21 -2.15 10.42 -9.56
N VAL A 22 -2.20 11.56 -10.26
CA VAL A 22 -3.44 12.33 -10.46
C VAL A 22 -4.30 11.79 -11.62
N LEU A 23 -3.68 11.12 -12.58
CA LEU A 23 -4.43 10.50 -13.67
C LEU A 23 -5.42 9.46 -13.14
N GLY A 24 -6.69 9.60 -13.51
CA GLY A 24 -7.77 8.72 -13.05
C GLY A 24 -8.45 9.16 -11.75
N MET A 25 -7.89 10.13 -11.01
CA MET A 25 -8.57 10.73 -9.86
C MET A 25 -9.78 11.56 -10.31
N ARG A 26 -10.72 11.76 -9.39
CA ARG A 26 -11.89 12.62 -9.57
C ARG A 26 -11.77 13.86 -8.69
N THR A 27 -12.37 14.95 -9.14
CA THR A 27 -12.57 16.14 -8.32
C THR A 27 -13.86 16.03 -7.55
N ASP A 28 -13.92 16.59 -6.34
CA ASP A 28 -15.12 16.60 -5.47
C ASP A 28 -16.19 17.59 -5.95
N HIS A 29 -15.85 18.44 -6.93
CA HIS A 29 -16.77 19.37 -7.58
C HIS A 29 -16.38 19.59 -9.06
N ALA A 30 -17.28 20.18 -9.84
CA ALA A 30 -17.00 20.55 -11.20
C ALA A 30 -15.97 21.69 -11.26
N MET A 31 -14.97 21.57 -12.12
CA MET A 31 -13.90 22.56 -12.30
C MET A 31 -13.98 23.20 -13.69
N GLU A 32 -13.80 24.51 -13.75
CA GLU A 32 -13.72 25.23 -15.03
C GLU A 32 -12.39 24.96 -15.73
N ARG A 33 -12.40 25.08 -17.05
CA ARG A 33 -11.19 24.92 -17.87
C ARG A 33 -10.13 25.97 -17.50
N GLY A 34 -8.93 25.51 -17.17
CA GLY A 34 -7.82 26.38 -16.77
C GLY A 34 -7.64 26.53 -15.27
N THR A 35 -8.57 26.02 -14.46
CA THR A 35 -8.41 26.00 -13.00
C THR A 35 -7.26 25.09 -12.59
N PRO A 36 -6.31 25.56 -11.76
CA PRO A 36 -5.25 24.70 -11.23
C PRO A 36 -5.83 23.58 -10.36
N ILE A 37 -5.47 22.32 -10.65
CA ILE A 37 -5.85 21.19 -9.80
C ILE A 37 -4.98 21.17 -8.55
N THR A 38 -5.60 21.12 -7.38
CA THR A 38 -4.95 21.00 -6.07
C THR A 38 -5.40 19.71 -5.37
N PHE A 39 -4.66 19.22 -4.38
CA PHE A 39 -5.05 17.99 -3.68
C PHE A 39 -6.36 18.12 -2.90
N ASP A 40 -6.69 19.30 -2.42
CA ASP A 40 -7.94 19.58 -1.71
C ASP A 40 -9.18 19.61 -2.62
N ALA A 41 -8.98 19.79 -3.93
CA ALA A 41 -10.04 19.66 -4.94
C ALA A 41 -10.31 18.22 -5.37
N LEU A 42 -9.52 17.25 -4.90
CA LEU A 42 -9.71 15.84 -5.20
C LEU A 42 -10.72 15.20 -4.24
N GLU A 43 -11.39 14.16 -4.73
CA GLU A 43 -12.41 13.42 -3.98
C GLU A 43 -11.84 12.82 -2.70
N LYS A 44 -12.57 12.93 -1.58
CA LYS A 44 -12.12 12.56 -0.23
C LYS A 44 -12.64 11.18 0.17
N GLY A 45 -12.00 10.57 1.20
CA GLY A 45 -12.39 9.26 1.68
C GLY A 45 -11.94 8.10 0.79
N SER A 46 -11.09 8.37 -0.21
CA SER A 46 -10.51 7.38 -1.12
C SER A 46 -9.48 6.48 -0.45
N ILE A 47 -9.13 5.40 -1.14
CA ILE A 47 -8.00 4.53 -0.79
C ILE A 47 -6.78 4.94 -1.62
N LEU A 48 -5.64 5.16 -0.98
CA LEU A 48 -4.37 5.32 -1.67
C LEU A 48 -3.64 3.98 -1.72
N PHE A 49 -3.46 3.45 -2.92
CA PHE A 49 -2.73 2.21 -3.17
C PHE A 49 -1.30 2.53 -3.60
N LEU A 50 -0.37 2.37 -2.65
CA LEU A 50 1.03 2.74 -2.81
C LEU A 50 1.79 1.55 -3.40
N THR A 51 2.32 1.67 -4.60
CA THR A 51 3.08 0.61 -5.26
C THR A 51 3.99 1.14 -6.35
N ASN A 52 5.10 0.44 -6.58
CA ASN A 52 6.00 0.69 -7.72
C ASN A 52 6.13 -0.56 -8.61
N ASN A 53 5.26 -1.56 -8.42
CA ASN A 53 5.35 -2.81 -9.14
C ASN A 53 4.00 -3.19 -9.78
N THR A 54 4.05 -3.73 -11.00
CA THR A 54 2.86 -4.18 -11.75
C THR A 54 2.31 -5.52 -11.27
N ASN A 55 3.09 -6.30 -10.51
CA ASN A 55 2.62 -7.55 -9.92
C ASN A 55 1.51 -7.34 -8.87
N THR A 56 1.24 -6.10 -8.48
CA THR A 56 0.15 -5.71 -7.56
C THR A 56 -1.12 -5.25 -8.27
N ASP A 57 -1.13 -5.22 -9.60
CA ASP A 57 -2.25 -4.73 -10.41
C ASP A 57 -3.54 -5.56 -10.24
N GLY A 58 -3.39 -6.84 -9.89
CA GLY A 58 -4.50 -7.73 -9.58
C GLY A 58 -5.33 -7.23 -8.40
N LEU A 59 -4.66 -6.91 -7.29
CA LEU A 59 -5.32 -6.40 -6.09
C LEU A 59 -5.88 -4.98 -6.30
N TYR A 60 -5.14 -4.11 -7.01
CA TYR A 60 -5.61 -2.77 -7.35
C TYR A 60 -6.93 -2.80 -8.16
N ARG A 61 -7.02 -3.65 -9.18
CA ARG A 61 -8.25 -3.81 -9.98
C ARG A 61 -9.38 -4.38 -9.16
N TRP A 62 -9.11 -5.40 -8.36
CA TRP A 62 -10.09 -6.02 -7.49
C TRP A 62 -10.73 -5.02 -6.52
N LEU A 63 -9.95 -4.15 -5.88
CA LEU A 63 -10.48 -3.09 -5.01
C LEU A 63 -11.46 -2.17 -5.76
N LYS A 64 -11.15 -1.81 -7.01
CA LYS A 64 -12.07 -1.02 -7.86
C LYS A 64 -13.34 -1.76 -8.19
N GLU A 65 -13.27 -3.08 -8.43
CA GLU A 65 -14.42 -3.95 -8.66
C GLU A 65 -15.31 -4.08 -7.42
N GLN A 66 -14.74 -3.92 -6.20
CA GLN A 66 -15.52 -3.81 -4.96
C GLN A 66 -16.25 -2.45 -4.81
N GLY A 67 -16.12 -1.55 -5.78
CA GLY A 67 -16.74 -0.22 -5.74
C GLY A 67 -15.94 0.82 -4.98
N GLU A 68 -14.70 0.50 -4.57
CA GLU A 68 -13.86 1.46 -3.84
C GLU A 68 -13.24 2.49 -4.80
N GLN A 69 -13.10 3.70 -4.30
CA GLN A 69 -12.35 4.74 -4.98
C GLN A 69 -10.87 4.60 -4.63
N VAL A 70 -10.14 3.95 -5.53
CA VAL A 70 -8.73 3.61 -5.31
C VAL A 70 -7.86 4.39 -6.27
N TYR A 71 -6.85 5.04 -5.73
CA TYR A 71 -5.86 5.79 -6.49
C TYR A 71 -4.47 5.19 -6.29
N ARG A 72 -3.80 4.87 -7.41
CA ARG A 72 -2.44 4.36 -7.40
C ARG A 72 -1.47 5.52 -7.19
N VAL A 73 -0.53 5.35 -6.27
CA VAL A 73 0.49 6.33 -5.95
C VAL A 73 1.86 5.67 -6.05
N GLU A 74 2.70 6.19 -6.95
CA GLU A 74 4.06 5.70 -7.20
C GLU A 74 5.14 6.62 -6.60
N ASN A 75 4.82 7.91 -6.40
CA ASN A 75 5.71 8.91 -5.82
C ASN A 75 5.62 8.94 -4.29
N LYS A 76 6.60 9.58 -3.66
CA LYS A 76 6.59 9.78 -2.21
C LYS A 76 5.33 10.54 -1.78
N VAL A 77 4.57 9.97 -0.84
CA VAL A 77 3.48 10.65 -0.17
C VAL A 77 4.02 11.74 0.76
N THR A 78 3.22 12.79 0.96
CA THR A 78 3.58 13.91 1.84
C THR A 78 2.43 14.21 2.79
N ALA A 79 2.74 14.77 3.97
CA ALA A 79 1.73 15.19 4.93
C ALA A 79 0.73 16.19 4.32
N GLN A 80 1.21 17.11 3.49
CA GLN A 80 0.34 18.06 2.77
C GLN A 80 -0.68 17.34 1.88
N MET A 81 -0.22 16.35 1.08
CA MET A 81 -1.11 15.54 0.23
C MET A 81 -2.17 14.83 1.06
N ILE A 82 -1.78 14.19 2.15
CA ILE A 82 -2.70 13.44 3.01
C ILE A 82 -3.68 14.38 3.72
N ALA A 83 -3.22 15.49 4.27
CA ALA A 83 -4.08 16.47 4.93
C ALA A 83 -5.15 17.07 4.00
N GLN A 84 -4.82 17.22 2.72
CA GLN A 84 -5.75 17.74 1.71
C GLN A 84 -6.70 16.68 1.16
N MET A 85 -6.19 15.50 0.76
CA MET A 85 -6.99 14.41 0.19
C MET A 85 -7.86 13.69 1.22
N LYS A 86 -7.41 13.62 2.48
CA LYS A 86 -8.08 12.91 3.58
C LYS A 86 -8.50 11.48 3.17
N PRO A 87 -7.56 10.65 2.71
CA PRO A 87 -7.87 9.28 2.35
C PRO A 87 -8.38 8.51 3.58
N SER A 88 -9.23 7.50 3.36
CA SER A 88 -9.76 6.65 4.44
C SER A 88 -8.81 5.52 4.80
N LEU A 89 -7.96 5.10 3.86
CA LEU A 89 -7.01 4.00 4.02
C LEU A 89 -5.82 4.20 3.08
N MET A 90 -4.63 3.86 3.53
CA MET A 90 -3.45 3.70 2.68
C MET A 90 -2.98 2.25 2.72
N ILE A 91 -2.80 1.66 1.55
CA ILE A 91 -2.33 0.28 1.37
C ILE A 91 -0.98 0.35 0.66
N SER A 92 0.07 -0.05 1.34
CA SER A 92 1.40 -0.24 0.78
C SER A 92 1.57 -1.68 0.33
N PHE A 93 1.93 -1.88 -0.94
CA PHE A 93 2.24 -3.19 -1.49
C PHE A 93 3.36 -3.06 -2.55
N ASN A 94 4.54 -3.57 -2.23
CA ASN A 94 5.75 -3.38 -3.06
C ASN A 94 6.05 -1.90 -3.37
N TYR A 95 5.90 -1.05 -2.36
CA TYR A 95 6.19 0.37 -2.45
C TYR A 95 7.60 0.66 -1.92
N ARG A 96 8.42 1.32 -2.75
CA ARG A 96 9.85 1.52 -2.50
C ARG A 96 10.21 2.68 -1.57
N HIS A 97 9.23 3.50 -1.19
CA HIS A 97 9.50 4.69 -0.40
C HIS A 97 9.06 4.49 1.05
N MET A 98 9.87 4.95 1.98
CA MET A 98 9.47 5.05 3.38
C MET A 98 8.32 6.04 3.54
N ILE A 99 7.36 5.72 4.40
CA ILE A 99 6.26 6.61 4.77
C ILE A 99 6.77 7.55 5.87
N PRO A 100 6.70 8.89 5.67
CA PRO A 100 7.12 9.84 6.70
C PRO A 100 6.28 9.73 7.98
N GLN A 101 6.90 9.96 9.14
CA GLN A 101 6.24 9.90 10.43
C GLN A 101 5.01 10.82 10.51
N GLU A 102 5.12 12.04 9.98
CA GLU A 102 4.02 12.99 9.91
C GLU A 102 2.81 12.49 9.10
N VAL A 103 3.03 11.61 8.12
CA VAL A 103 1.95 10.95 7.36
C VAL A 103 1.25 9.89 8.20
N LEU A 104 2.03 9.08 8.95
CA LEU A 104 1.47 8.08 9.86
C LEU A 104 0.63 8.72 10.96
N GLU A 105 1.07 9.86 11.49
CA GLU A 105 0.35 10.63 12.52
C GLU A 105 -0.98 11.22 12.01
N LEU A 106 -1.07 11.56 10.73
CA LEU A 106 -2.32 12.02 10.10
C LEU A 106 -3.32 10.89 9.84
N MET A 107 -2.86 9.63 9.85
CA MET A 107 -3.68 8.45 9.55
C MET A 107 -3.48 7.33 10.57
N PRO A 108 -3.71 7.55 11.86
CA PRO A 108 -3.44 6.57 12.91
C PRO A 108 -4.25 5.30 12.69
N GLY A 109 -3.57 4.15 12.60
CA GLY A 109 -4.19 2.84 12.36
C GLY A 109 -4.79 2.64 10.97
N ARG A 110 -4.52 3.56 10.02
CA ARG A 110 -5.09 3.51 8.66
C ARG A 110 -4.04 3.45 7.55
N VAL A 111 -2.80 3.12 7.90
CA VAL A 111 -1.72 2.85 6.94
C VAL A 111 -1.25 1.43 7.15
N ILE A 112 -1.47 0.57 6.17
CA ILE A 112 -1.13 -0.85 6.23
C ILE A 112 -0.10 -1.22 5.19
N ASN A 113 0.69 -2.26 5.47
CA ASN A 113 1.62 -2.86 4.52
C ASN A 113 1.29 -4.33 4.29
N LEU A 114 1.33 -4.77 3.04
CA LEU A 114 1.24 -6.15 2.62
C LEU A 114 2.66 -6.68 2.43
N HIS A 115 3.13 -7.48 3.38
CA HIS A 115 4.51 -7.93 3.47
C HIS A 115 4.63 -9.43 3.23
N THR A 116 5.53 -9.84 2.32
CA THR A 116 5.74 -11.25 1.94
C THR A 116 6.73 -11.95 2.87
N SER A 117 6.50 -11.82 4.18
CA SER A 117 7.25 -12.47 5.25
C SER A 117 6.30 -12.85 6.40
N TYR A 118 6.68 -13.85 7.17
CA TYR A 118 6.03 -14.22 8.42
C TYR A 118 6.66 -13.40 9.57
N LEU A 119 6.18 -12.17 9.78
CA LEU A 119 6.74 -11.28 10.79
C LEU A 119 6.67 -11.89 12.21
N PRO A 120 7.67 -11.69 13.06
CA PRO A 120 8.72 -10.68 13.00
C PRO A 120 9.98 -11.10 12.19
N TYR A 121 9.96 -12.26 11.54
CA TYR A 121 11.11 -12.75 10.78
C TYR A 121 11.26 -12.01 9.45
N ASN A 122 12.52 -11.79 9.04
CA ASN A 122 12.89 -11.23 7.73
C ASN A 122 12.20 -9.91 7.40
N ARG A 123 12.29 -8.93 8.32
CA ARG A 123 11.87 -7.57 8.07
C ARG A 123 12.69 -6.94 6.93
N GLY A 124 12.09 -6.02 6.20
CA GLY A 124 12.77 -5.25 5.16
C GLY A 124 12.69 -5.87 3.77
N SER A 125 13.77 -5.75 3.00
CA SER A 125 13.82 -6.14 1.60
C SER A 125 14.18 -7.61 1.39
N SER A 126 13.65 -8.21 0.31
CA SER A 126 13.95 -9.59 -0.10
C SER A 126 13.65 -10.68 0.95
N PRO A 127 12.53 -10.57 1.70
CA PRO A 127 12.22 -11.48 2.80
C PRO A 127 12.14 -12.95 2.36
N ASN A 128 11.63 -13.22 1.15
CA ASN A 128 11.58 -14.57 0.60
C ASN A 128 12.97 -15.22 0.50
N PHE A 129 13.97 -14.47 0.03
CA PHE A 129 15.35 -14.99 -0.06
C PHE A 129 15.93 -15.27 1.34
N PHE A 130 15.82 -14.32 2.25
CA PHE A 130 16.39 -14.45 3.59
C PHE A 130 15.70 -15.53 4.40
N SER A 131 14.39 -15.77 4.25
CA SER A 131 13.68 -16.83 4.97
C SER A 131 14.21 -18.24 4.65
N PHE A 132 14.69 -18.48 3.43
CA PHE A 132 15.35 -19.74 3.10
C PHE A 132 16.81 -19.78 3.55
N LEU A 133 17.53 -18.67 3.45
CA LEU A 133 18.94 -18.59 3.86
C LEU A 133 19.10 -18.79 5.37
N GLU A 134 18.18 -18.25 6.17
CA GLU A 134 18.22 -18.25 7.64
C GLU A 134 17.34 -19.35 8.25
N ASP A 135 16.70 -20.17 7.42
CA ASP A 135 15.76 -21.23 7.82
C ASP A 135 14.69 -20.74 8.80
N THR A 136 14.10 -19.59 8.51
CA THR A 136 13.04 -18.99 9.31
C THR A 136 11.65 -19.36 8.76
N PRO A 137 10.57 -19.23 9.56
CA PRO A 137 9.20 -19.40 9.08
C PRO A 137 8.91 -18.53 7.85
N LYS A 138 8.28 -19.14 6.83
CA LYS A 138 7.90 -18.50 5.58
C LYS A 138 6.41 -18.16 5.63
N GLY A 139 6.02 -17.03 5.05
CA GLY A 139 4.62 -16.67 5.06
C GLY A 139 4.35 -15.23 4.62
N VAL A 140 3.19 -14.75 4.96
CA VAL A 140 2.72 -13.42 4.58
C VAL A 140 2.08 -12.72 5.76
N THR A 141 2.25 -11.41 5.83
CA THR A 141 1.74 -10.58 6.93
C THR A 141 1.12 -9.28 6.41
N ILE A 142 -0.08 -8.97 6.87
CA ILE A 142 -0.67 -7.63 6.76
C ILE A 142 -0.51 -6.97 8.11
N HIS A 143 0.18 -5.82 8.16
CA HIS A 143 0.46 -5.13 9.40
C HIS A 143 0.23 -3.62 9.28
N LEU A 144 0.03 -2.96 10.41
CA LEU A 144 0.04 -1.50 10.49
C LEU A 144 1.45 -0.98 10.21
N MET A 145 1.57 0.13 9.51
CA MET A 145 2.87 0.78 9.36
C MET A 145 3.20 1.61 10.59
N SER A 146 4.47 1.58 10.95
CA SER A 146 5.09 2.35 12.04
C SER A 146 6.33 3.08 11.52
N ALA A 147 7.00 3.84 12.38
CA ALA A 147 8.25 4.51 12.04
C ALA A 147 9.40 3.54 11.77
N GLY A 148 9.37 2.36 12.41
CA GLY A 148 10.35 1.30 12.21
C GLY A 148 10.03 0.44 10.98
N LEU A 149 11.05 -0.21 10.44
CA LEU A 149 10.93 -1.04 9.25
C LEU A 149 10.18 -2.34 9.59
N ASP A 150 8.96 -2.46 9.04
CA ASP A 150 8.05 -3.61 9.22
C ASP A 150 7.83 -4.02 10.69
N GLU A 151 7.86 -3.05 11.62
CA GLU A 151 7.73 -3.27 13.08
C GLU A 151 6.30 -3.09 13.59
N GLY A 152 5.39 -2.63 12.76
CA GLY A 152 4.02 -2.34 13.16
C GLY A 152 3.23 -3.58 13.57
N ASP A 153 2.16 -3.37 14.32
CA ASP A 153 1.31 -4.43 14.85
C ASP A 153 0.62 -5.22 13.72
N ILE A 154 0.55 -6.53 13.88
CA ILE A 154 -0.01 -7.47 12.90
C ILE A 154 -1.53 -7.37 12.90
N LEU A 155 -2.12 -7.24 11.72
CA LEU A 155 -3.56 -7.37 11.48
C LEU A 155 -3.94 -8.79 11.12
N CYS A 156 -3.27 -9.36 10.13
CA CYS A 156 -3.50 -10.72 9.64
C CYS A 156 -2.16 -11.35 9.25
N GLN A 157 -2.04 -12.65 9.45
CA GLN A 157 -0.81 -13.38 9.14
C GLN A 157 -1.14 -14.82 8.72
N ARG A 158 -0.34 -15.38 7.82
CA ARG A 158 -0.45 -16.77 7.43
C ARG A 158 0.93 -17.36 7.14
N GLU A 159 1.22 -18.50 7.76
CA GLU A 159 2.41 -19.27 7.50
C GLU A 159 2.22 -20.12 6.24
N LEU A 160 3.30 -20.29 5.47
CA LEU A 160 3.36 -21.17 4.29
C LEU A 160 4.52 -22.16 4.45
N HIS A 161 4.30 -23.35 3.93
CA HIS A 161 5.31 -24.40 3.90
C HIS A 161 5.64 -24.74 2.46
N PHE A 162 6.92 -24.82 2.14
CA PHE A 162 7.43 -25.10 0.80
C PHE A 162 8.25 -26.40 0.80
N ASP A 163 8.14 -27.16 -0.27
CA ASP A 163 9.02 -28.31 -0.55
C ASP A 163 10.29 -27.79 -1.24
N GLU A 164 11.35 -27.55 -0.46
CA GLU A 164 12.57 -26.90 -0.93
C GLU A 164 13.29 -27.68 -2.05
N GLU A 165 13.02 -29.00 -2.19
CA GLU A 165 13.59 -29.79 -3.28
C GLU A 165 12.91 -29.55 -4.64
N LYS A 166 11.67 -28.99 -4.62
CA LYS A 166 10.86 -28.77 -5.83
C LYS A 166 10.68 -27.31 -6.19
N GLU A 167 10.88 -26.41 -5.25
CA GLU A 167 10.60 -25.01 -5.41
C GLU A 167 11.83 -24.20 -5.84
N THR A 168 11.56 -23.06 -6.42
CA THR A 168 12.54 -22.03 -6.75
C THR A 168 12.19 -20.73 -6.01
N PHE A 169 13.12 -19.78 -5.88
CA PHE A 169 12.79 -18.48 -5.34
C PHE A 169 11.71 -17.74 -6.14
N ALA A 170 11.59 -18.01 -7.43
CA ALA A 170 10.54 -17.44 -8.28
C ALA A 170 9.17 -18.02 -7.95
N SER A 171 9.05 -19.36 -7.87
CA SER A 171 7.78 -20.02 -7.56
C SER A 171 7.31 -19.73 -6.13
N THR A 172 8.22 -19.73 -5.15
CA THR A 172 7.87 -19.38 -3.77
C THR A 172 7.45 -17.92 -3.63
N TYR A 173 8.12 -16.99 -4.33
CA TYR A 173 7.71 -15.58 -4.32
C TYR A 173 6.34 -15.37 -4.97
N GLU A 174 6.06 -16.05 -6.08
CA GLU A 174 4.73 -16.02 -6.70
C GLU A 174 3.65 -16.56 -5.77
N ALA A 175 3.90 -17.68 -5.09
CA ALA A 175 2.99 -18.24 -4.10
C ALA A 175 2.74 -17.27 -2.93
N LEU A 176 3.78 -16.59 -2.42
CA LEU A 176 3.64 -15.56 -1.40
C LEU A 176 2.79 -14.37 -1.88
N LEU A 177 2.97 -13.92 -3.13
CA LEU A 177 2.16 -12.85 -3.70
C LEU A 177 0.68 -13.25 -3.83
N GLN A 178 0.42 -14.46 -4.27
CA GLN A 178 -0.96 -14.99 -4.38
C GLN A 178 -1.60 -15.10 -2.99
N GLU A 179 -0.86 -15.60 -2.01
CA GLU A 179 -1.39 -15.82 -0.68
C GLU A 179 -1.63 -14.51 0.08
N ILE A 180 -0.77 -13.48 -0.07
CA ILE A 180 -0.99 -12.18 0.56
C ILE A 180 -2.22 -11.47 -0.02
N GLU A 181 -2.44 -11.57 -1.33
CA GLU A 181 -3.65 -11.04 -1.96
C GLU A 181 -4.91 -11.78 -1.47
N LYS A 182 -4.84 -13.11 -1.37
CA LYS A 182 -5.95 -13.93 -0.86
C LYS A 182 -6.25 -13.58 0.59
N LEU A 183 -5.23 -13.52 1.46
CA LEU A 183 -5.39 -13.13 2.85
C LEU A 183 -6.02 -11.74 2.99
N PHE A 184 -5.61 -10.77 2.14
CA PHE A 184 -6.18 -9.44 2.11
C PHE A 184 -7.67 -9.47 1.73
N ARG A 185 -8.04 -10.21 0.67
CA ARG A 185 -9.43 -10.30 0.20
C ARG A 185 -10.34 -10.95 1.23
N GLU A 186 -9.88 -11.99 1.90
CA GLU A 186 -10.63 -12.69 2.97
C GLU A 186 -10.93 -11.77 4.16
N ASN A 187 -10.04 -10.82 4.45
CA ASN A 187 -10.16 -9.88 5.57
C ASN A 187 -10.57 -8.46 5.16
N TRP A 188 -10.93 -8.25 3.88
CA TRP A 188 -11.16 -6.93 3.33
C TRP A 188 -12.16 -6.08 4.10
N GLN A 189 -13.33 -6.64 4.42
CA GLN A 189 -14.36 -5.90 5.14
C GLN A 189 -13.84 -5.37 6.49
N GLN A 190 -13.17 -6.21 7.25
CA GLN A 190 -12.62 -5.85 8.57
C GLN A 190 -11.46 -4.83 8.45
N ILE A 191 -10.60 -4.96 7.43
CA ILE A 191 -9.53 -4.00 7.13
C ILE A 191 -10.15 -2.65 6.76
N ARG A 192 -11.14 -2.64 5.88
CA ARG A 192 -11.85 -1.45 5.42
C ARG A 192 -12.50 -0.70 6.59
N GLU A 193 -13.15 -1.41 7.47
CA GLU A 193 -13.81 -0.87 8.67
C GLU A 193 -12.81 -0.50 9.79
N GLY A 194 -11.59 -1.06 9.76
CA GLY A 194 -10.61 -0.91 10.85
C GLY A 194 -11.02 -1.65 12.12
N SER A 195 -11.77 -2.75 11.98
CA SER A 195 -12.32 -3.52 13.11
C SER A 195 -11.40 -4.64 13.60
N ILE A 196 -10.30 -4.93 12.89
CA ILE A 196 -9.31 -5.91 13.33
C ILE A 196 -8.54 -5.35 14.54
N ILE A 197 -8.47 -6.12 15.60
CA ILE A 197 -7.64 -5.78 16.77
C ILE A 197 -6.19 -6.13 16.46
N PRO A 198 -5.29 -5.12 16.36
CA PRO A 198 -3.90 -5.37 16.05
C PRO A 198 -3.18 -6.15 17.16
N VAL A 199 -2.29 -7.05 16.78
CA VAL A 199 -1.48 -7.85 17.70
C VAL A 199 -0.02 -7.44 17.57
N LYS A 200 0.64 -7.16 18.70
CA LYS A 200 2.07 -6.83 18.71
C LYS A 200 2.90 -8.00 18.19
N GLN A 201 3.90 -7.68 17.40
CA GLN A 201 4.89 -8.67 17.00
C GLN A 201 5.61 -9.24 18.23
N ALA A 202 5.70 -10.56 18.33
CA ALA A 202 6.38 -11.27 19.40
C ALA A 202 7.31 -12.32 18.83
N GLY A 203 8.48 -12.48 19.40
CA GLY A 203 9.50 -13.45 18.99
C GLY A 203 10.83 -12.79 18.59
N PRO A 204 11.81 -13.60 18.19
CA PRO A 204 13.10 -13.10 17.74
C PRO A 204 12.92 -12.31 16.43
N VAL A 205 13.61 -11.20 16.33
CA VAL A 205 13.68 -10.36 15.11
C VAL A 205 14.93 -10.80 14.34
N THR A 206 14.75 -11.15 13.08
CA THR A 206 15.84 -11.43 12.14
C THR A 206 15.81 -10.42 10.98
#